data_94a006c7e5a6af31cf73f0afc910ff8d
#
_entry.id   94a006c7e5a6af31cf73f0afc910ff8d
#
_cell.length_a   1.000
_cell.length_b   1.000
_cell.length_c   1.000
_cell.angle_alpha   90.00
_cell.angle_beta   90.00
_cell.angle_gamma   90.00
#
_symmetry.space_group_name_H-M   'P 1'
#
loop_
_entity.id
_entity.type
_entity.pdbx_description
1 polymer ?
#
loop_
_entity_poly.entity_id
_entity_poly.type
_entity_poly.pdbx_seq_one_letter_code
_entity_poly.pdbx_strand_id
1 'polypeptide(L)'
;MKIRVYFFKETDPEIILRGNKISSQALNTIYDLVWENEFKNILNAVRIWIKFMEEEQPFGTPLRKKKNHYKISLGDIIQISNDFYMVDKVGVKKIKVIE
;
A
#
# COMPACT_ATOMS: atom_id res chain seq x y z
N MET A 1 15.61 3.80 -4.07
CA MET A 1 14.39 3.15 -4.60
C MET A 1 13.17 3.97 -4.27
N LYS A 2 12.20 3.99 -5.15
CA LYS A 2 10.95 4.71 -4.91
C LYS A 2 9.94 3.79 -4.25
N ILE A 3 9.29 4.31 -3.20
CA ILE A 3 8.26 3.57 -2.47
C ILE A 3 6.98 4.37 -2.52
N ARG A 4 5.89 3.71 -2.88
CA ARG A 4 4.54 4.29 -2.92
C ARG A 4 3.60 3.46 -2.08
N VAL A 5 2.66 4.14 -1.41
CA VAL A 5 1.62 3.47 -0.63
C VAL A 5 0.27 3.94 -1.15
N TYR A 6 -0.60 2.97 -1.40
CA TYR A 6 -1.95 3.19 -1.92
C TYR A 6 -2.96 2.73 -0.90
N PHE A 7 -3.92 3.59 -0.59
CA PHE A 7 -5.03 3.22 0.29
C PHE A 7 -6.26 2.90 -0.53
N PHE A 8 -6.95 1.85 -0.12
CA PHE A 8 -8.16 1.38 -0.77
C PHE A 8 -9.32 2.33 -0.47
N LYS A 9 -10.06 2.72 -1.50
CA LYS A 9 -11.13 3.71 -1.37
C LYS A 9 -12.39 3.16 -0.70
N GLU A 10 -12.66 1.87 -0.86
CA GLU A 10 -13.87 1.24 -0.36
C GLU A 10 -13.63 0.49 0.95
N THR A 11 -14.71 0.14 1.63
CA THR A 11 -14.63 -0.48 2.94
C THR A 11 -14.68 -2.00 2.92
N ASP A 12 -14.88 -2.61 1.74
CA ASP A 12 -14.96 -4.06 1.62
C ASP A 12 -13.73 -4.61 0.86
N PRO A 13 -12.67 -5.00 1.57
CA PRO A 13 -11.46 -5.51 0.94
C PRO A 13 -11.58 -6.96 0.47
N GLU A 14 -12.66 -7.67 0.79
CA GLU A 14 -12.77 -9.10 0.47
C GLU A 14 -12.68 -9.41 -1.02
N ILE A 15 -13.25 -8.55 -1.86
CA ILE A 15 -13.20 -8.73 -3.31
C ILE A 15 -11.75 -8.71 -3.81
N ILE A 16 -10.92 -7.88 -3.18
CA ILE A 16 -9.53 -7.69 -3.58
C ILE A 16 -8.62 -8.78 -3.00
N LEU A 17 -8.97 -9.28 -1.81
CA LEU A 17 -8.16 -10.30 -1.15
C LEU A 17 -8.26 -11.70 -1.80
N ARG A 18 -9.13 -11.88 -2.78
CA ARG A 18 -9.37 -13.19 -3.40
C ARG A 18 -8.25 -13.70 -4.28
N GLY A 19 -7.27 -12.89 -4.59
CA GLY A 19 -6.20 -13.33 -5.49
C GLY A 19 -4.90 -12.63 -5.18
N ASN A 20 -3.91 -12.91 -6.03
CA ASN A 20 -2.61 -12.27 -5.95
C ASN A 20 -2.33 -11.40 -7.17
N LYS A 21 -3.39 -11.01 -7.88
CA LYS A 21 -3.28 -10.17 -9.08
C LYS A 21 -4.30 -9.03 -9.02
N ILE A 22 -3.89 -7.87 -9.51
CA ILE A 22 -4.76 -6.71 -9.64
C ILE A 22 -4.42 -6.03 -10.97
N SER A 23 -5.42 -5.45 -11.63
CA SER A 23 -5.16 -4.72 -12.87
C SER A 23 -4.61 -3.33 -12.57
N SER A 24 -3.83 -2.78 -13.49
CA SER A 24 -3.35 -1.41 -13.37
C SER A 24 -4.51 -0.42 -13.36
N GLN A 25 -5.58 -0.72 -14.08
CA GLN A 25 -6.79 0.10 -14.06
C GLN A 25 -7.41 0.14 -12.67
N ALA A 26 -7.53 -1.01 -12.00
CA ALA A 26 -8.05 -1.07 -10.63
C ALA A 26 -7.16 -0.28 -9.67
N LEU A 27 -5.83 -0.42 -9.81
CA LEU A 27 -4.91 0.34 -8.98
C LEU A 27 -5.11 1.85 -9.13
N ASN A 28 -5.42 2.30 -10.33
CA ASN A 28 -5.60 3.73 -10.62
C ASN A 28 -7.01 4.25 -10.30
N THR A 29 -8.01 3.38 -10.21
CA THR A 29 -9.42 3.81 -10.02
C THR A 29 -9.95 3.58 -8.62
N ILE A 30 -9.62 2.46 -7.99
CA ILE A 30 -10.15 2.10 -6.68
C ILE A 30 -9.16 2.29 -5.53
N TYR A 31 -7.97 2.77 -5.86
CA TYR A 31 -6.94 3.11 -4.88
C TYR A 31 -6.56 4.58 -5.00
N ASP A 32 -6.10 5.15 -3.89
CA ASP A 32 -5.49 6.48 -3.88
C ASP A 32 -4.03 6.37 -3.50
N LEU A 33 -3.18 7.03 -4.27
CA LEU A 33 -1.78 7.20 -3.91
C LEU A 33 -1.71 8.22 -2.77
N VAL A 34 -1.46 7.74 -1.55
CA VAL A 34 -1.47 8.58 -0.35
C VAL A 34 -0.08 8.95 0.14
N TRP A 35 0.95 8.26 -0.34
CA TRP A 35 2.31 8.47 0.16
C TRP A 35 3.33 8.02 -0.88
N GLU A 36 4.40 8.80 -1.01
CA GLU A 36 5.51 8.49 -1.91
C GLU A 36 6.78 9.03 -1.31
N ASN A 37 7.85 8.24 -1.35
CA ASN A 37 9.14 8.67 -0.87
C ASN A 37 10.24 7.92 -1.60
N GLU A 38 11.45 8.48 -1.54
CA GLU A 38 12.64 7.90 -2.16
C GLU A 38 13.62 7.49 -1.08
N PHE A 39 14.17 6.27 -1.17
CA PHE A 39 15.11 5.75 -0.20
C PHE A 39 16.38 5.29 -0.88
N LYS A 40 17.51 5.48 -0.21
CA LYS A 40 18.82 5.01 -0.68
C LYS A 40 19.04 3.53 -0.35
N ASN A 41 18.49 3.09 0.77
CA ASN A 41 18.66 1.72 1.25
C ASN A 41 17.45 0.87 0.91
N ILE A 42 17.67 -0.44 0.82
CA ILE A 42 16.60 -1.40 0.53
C ILE A 42 15.75 -1.57 1.78
N LEU A 43 14.43 -1.39 1.62
CA LEU A 43 13.45 -1.64 2.67
C LEU A 43 12.50 -2.75 2.20
N ASN A 44 12.05 -3.58 3.13
CA ASN A 44 11.06 -4.59 2.81
C ASN A 44 9.65 -4.11 3.14
N ALA A 45 8.65 -4.75 2.54
CA ALA A 45 7.26 -4.34 2.67
C ALA A 45 6.74 -4.47 4.10
N VAL A 46 7.18 -5.49 4.84
CA VAL A 46 6.76 -5.69 6.23
C VAL A 46 7.20 -4.52 7.10
N ARG A 47 8.41 -4.04 6.92
CA ARG A 47 8.94 -2.91 7.69
C ARG A 47 8.18 -1.63 7.40
N ILE A 48 7.84 -1.40 6.14
CA ILE A 48 7.02 -0.25 5.75
C ILE A 48 5.63 -0.36 6.36
N TRP A 49 5.02 -1.54 6.30
CA TRP A 49 3.72 -1.82 6.88
C TRP A 49 3.70 -1.51 8.38
N ILE A 50 4.71 -1.97 9.12
CA ILE A 50 4.82 -1.71 10.56
C ILE A 50 4.92 -0.21 10.84
N LYS A 51 5.72 0.52 10.08
CA LYS A 51 5.84 1.98 10.25
C LYS A 51 4.51 2.69 10.03
N PHE A 52 3.75 2.28 9.01
CA PHE A 52 2.44 2.87 8.74
C PHE A 52 1.40 2.52 9.81
N MET A 53 1.58 1.38 10.50
CA MET A 53 0.73 1.01 11.63
C MET A 53 1.01 1.85 12.87
N GLU A 54 2.26 2.26 13.07
CA GLU A 54 2.70 2.92 14.29
C GLU A 54 2.71 4.44 14.22
N GLU A 55 2.91 5.02 13.04
CA GLU A 55 3.18 6.46 12.89
C GLU A 55 2.20 7.13 11.95
N GLU A 56 1.80 8.36 12.29
CA GLU A 56 0.97 9.18 11.41
C GLU A 56 1.76 9.79 10.26
N GLN A 57 3.06 9.99 10.47
CA GLN A 57 3.97 10.51 9.45
C GLN A 57 5.13 9.53 9.28
N PRO A 58 4.88 8.40 8.60
CA PRO A 58 5.91 7.37 8.46
C PRO A 58 7.17 7.95 7.80
N PHE A 59 8.31 7.68 8.39
CA PHE A 59 9.60 8.19 7.93
C PHE A 59 9.64 9.71 7.82
N GLY A 60 8.83 10.40 8.62
CA GLY A 60 8.79 11.86 8.65
C GLY A 60 8.00 12.52 7.53
N THR A 61 7.37 11.73 6.65
CA THR A 61 6.61 12.26 5.52
C THR A 61 5.11 12.07 5.76
N PRO A 62 4.30 13.14 5.76
CA PRO A 62 2.87 13.01 5.99
C PRO A 62 2.15 12.37 4.80
N LEU A 63 0.99 11.79 5.08
CA LEU A 63 0.12 11.25 4.04
C LEU A 63 -0.47 12.40 3.22
N ARG A 64 -0.58 12.19 1.91
CA ARG A 64 -1.04 13.23 0.96
C ARG A 64 -2.52 13.57 1.09
N LYS A 65 -3.33 12.59 1.48
CA LYS A 65 -4.78 12.76 1.57
C LYS A 65 -5.30 12.15 2.87
N LYS A 66 -6.29 12.80 3.46
CA LYS A 66 -7.05 12.21 4.55
C LYS A 66 -8.11 11.30 3.93
N LYS A 67 -8.12 10.05 4.33
CA LYS A 67 -9.03 9.04 3.82
C LYS A 67 -9.90 8.48 4.94
N ASN A 68 -10.73 7.50 4.62
CA ASN A 68 -11.61 6.85 5.57
C ASN A 68 -10.84 6.17 6.71
N HIS A 69 -9.57 5.93 6.52
CA HIS A 69 -8.71 5.38 7.55
C HIS A 69 -7.36 6.12 7.56
N TYR A 70 -6.81 6.29 8.75
CA TYR A 70 -5.56 7.02 8.96
C TYR A 70 -4.34 6.12 8.97
N LYS A 71 -4.56 4.84 9.14
CA LYS A 71 -3.50 3.84 9.19
C LYS A 71 -3.69 2.83 8.08
N ILE A 72 -2.59 2.24 7.66
CA ILE A 72 -2.64 1.18 6.67
C ILE A 72 -3.51 0.04 7.17
N SER A 73 -4.34 -0.52 6.31
CA SER A 73 -5.29 -1.56 6.67
C SER A 73 -5.42 -2.60 5.56
N LEU A 74 -6.27 -3.59 5.79
CA LEU A 74 -6.49 -4.68 4.83
C LEU A 74 -6.81 -4.16 3.43
N GLY A 75 -6.14 -4.70 2.44
CA GLY A 75 -6.34 -4.36 1.05
C GLY A 75 -5.48 -3.21 0.55
N ASP A 76 -4.80 -2.49 1.44
CA ASP A 76 -3.91 -1.41 1.03
C ASP A 76 -2.64 -1.99 0.37
N ILE A 77 -2.01 -1.21 -0.49
CA ILE A 77 -0.90 -1.68 -1.32
C ILE A 77 0.35 -0.86 -1.04
N ILE A 78 1.47 -1.57 -0.94
CA ILE A 78 2.81 -0.98 -0.85
C ILE A 78 3.55 -1.34 -2.13
N GLN A 79 4.04 -0.34 -2.85
CA GLN A 79 4.86 -0.53 -4.05
C GLN A 79 6.32 -0.19 -3.71
N ILE A 80 7.21 -1.13 -3.96
CA ILE A 80 8.65 -0.94 -3.80
C ILE A 80 9.28 -1.14 -5.18
N SER A 81 9.70 -0.05 -5.82
CA SER A 81 10.16 -0.06 -7.21
C SER A 81 9.10 -0.66 -8.13
N ASN A 82 9.32 -1.84 -8.69
CA ASN A 82 8.37 -2.51 -9.58
C ASN A 82 7.58 -3.63 -8.90
N ASP A 83 7.80 -3.85 -7.61
CA ASP A 83 7.13 -4.91 -6.86
C ASP A 83 5.99 -4.35 -6.04
N PHE A 84 4.87 -5.07 -6.00
CA PHE A 84 3.66 -4.66 -5.29
C PHE A 84 3.33 -5.67 -4.20
N TYR A 85 2.92 -5.17 -3.03
CA TYR A 85 2.55 -5.97 -1.88
C TYR A 85 1.22 -5.49 -1.34
N MET A 86 0.34 -6.42 -0.99
CA MET A 86 -0.96 -6.08 -0.42
C MET A 86 -1.01 -6.48 1.05
N VAL A 87 -1.58 -5.60 1.87
CA VAL A 87 -1.80 -5.89 3.29
C VAL A 87 -2.92 -6.91 3.42
N ASP A 88 -2.66 -8.00 4.14
CA ASP A 88 -3.67 -9.00 4.43
C ASP A 88 -3.75 -9.26 5.94
N LYS A 89 -4.47 -10.32 6.33
CA LYS A 89 -4.77 -10.58 7.75
C LYS A 89 -3.55 -10.89 8.60
N VAL A 90 -2.47 -11.34 7.99
CA VAL A 90 -1.27 -11.79 8.72
C VAL A 90 -0.01 -11.00 8.33
N GLY A 91 -0.17 -9.91 7.61
CA GLY A 91 0.96 -9.09 7.20
C GLY A 91 0.81 -8.57 5.79
N VAL A 92 1.82 -8.79 4.96
CA VAL A 92 1.79 -8.37 3.56
C VAL A 92 2.10 -9.55 2.66
N LYS A 93 1.45 -9.60 1.50
CA LYS A 93 1.70 -10.62 0.49
C LYS A 93 2.07 -9.98 -0.84
N LYS A 94 2.98 -10.59 -1.57
CA LYS A 94 3.36 -10.10 -2.89
C LYS A 94 2.22 -10.36 -3.88
N ILE A 95 1.90 -9.34 -4.67
CA ILE A 95 0.89 -9.43 -5.72
C ILE A 95 1.50 -9.00 -7.05
N LYS A 96 0.77 -9.27 -8.14
CA LYS A 96 1.14 -8.80 -9.47
C LYS A 96 0.16 -7.76 -9.94
N VAL A 97 0.67 -6.69 -10.54
CA VAL A 97 -0.16 -5.71 -11.23
C VAL A 97 -0.07 -6.00 -12.72
N ILE A 98 -1.20 -6.27 -13.34
CA ILE A 98 -1.30 -6.60 -14.76
C ILE A 98 -2.08 -5.53 -15.51
N GLU A 99 -1.73 -5.34 -16.73
CA GLU A 99 -2.40 -4.36 -17.61
C GLU A 99 -3.60 -4.95 -18.33
#